data_91deb94a5226ebea195916ecb9551a98
#
_entry.id   91deb94a5226ebea195916ecb9551a98
#
_cell.length_a   1.000
_cell.length_b   1.000
_cell.length_c   1.000
_cell.angle_alpha   90.00
_cell.angle_beta   90.00
_cell.angle_gamma   90.00
#
_symmetry.space_group_name_H-M   'P 1'
#
loop_
_entity.id
_entity.type
_entity.pdbx_description
1 polymer ?
#
loop_
_entity_poly.entity_id
_entity_poly.type
_entity_poly.pdbx_seq_one_letter_code
_entity_poly.pdbx_strand_id
1 'polypeptide(L)'
;MAEREFKLPDLGEGLTEGDVVRWLVAEGDTITLNQPIVEVETAKAVVEIPSPYAGTVIKLHAGEGDTIDVGAPLISVDTGGGQA
;
A
#
# COMPACT_ATOMS: atom_id res chain seq x y z
N MET A 1 -8.81 -18.26 3.23
CA MET A 1 -8.12 -17.02 3.29
C MET A 1 -7.72 -16.58 1.93
N ALA A 2 -7.73 -15.29 1.67
CA ALA A 2 -7.35 -14.76 0.38
C ALA A 2 -6.36 -13.64 0.59
N GLU A 3 -5.10 -13.98 0.47
CA GLU A 3 -4.06 -12.99 0.57
C GLU A 3 -3.90 -12.30 -0.77
N ARG A 4 -3.92 -10.98 -0.77
CA ARG A 4 -3.72 -10.17 -1.95
C ARG A 4 -2.52 -9.28 -1.73
N GLU A 5 -1.63 -9.25 -2.70
CA GLU A 5 -0.48 -8.37 -2.66
C GLU A 5 -0.80 -7.14 -3.50
N PHE A 6 -0.63 -5.98 -2.90
CA PHE A 6 -0.86 -4.73 -3.60
C PHE A 6 0.51 -4.14 -3.94
N LYS A 7 0.72 -3.91 -5.21
CA LYS A 7 1.96 -3.32 -5.69
C LYS A 7 1.79 -1.82 -5.78
N LEU A 8 2.89 -1.10 -5.70
CA LEU A 8 2.84 0.34 -5.81
C LEU A 8 2.27 0.71 -7.17
N PRO A 9 1.14 1.44 -7.22
CA PRO A 9 0.51 1.76 -8.50
C PRO A 9 1.27 2.85 -9.24
N ASP A 10 0.91 3.04 -10.48
CA ASP A 10 1.47 4.10 -11.29
C ASP A 10 1.12 5.43 -10.62
N LEU A 11 2.14 6.22 -10.33
CA LEU A 11 1.99 7.50 -9.65
C LEU A 11 1.78 8.65 -10.64
N GLY A 12 1.76 8.35 -11.94
CA GLY A 12 1.49 9.34 -12.98
C GLY A 12 2.72 10.08 -13.46
N GLU A 13 2.60 10.70 -14.61
CA GLU A 13 3.60 11.63 -15.15
C GLU A 13 5.01 11.07 -15.25
N GLY A 14 5.12 9.80 -15.55
CA GLY A 14 6.43 9.20 -15.72
C GLY A 14 7.18 8.88 -14.45
N LEU A 15 6.53 8.99 -13.31
CA LEU A 15 7.15 8.65 -12.04
C LEU A 15 7.34 7.14 -11.96
N THR A 16 8.53 6.70 -11.58
CA THR A 16 8.87 5.29 -11.55
C THR A 16 9.12 4.77 -10.15
N GLU A 17 9.16 5.65 -9.16
CA GLU A 17 9.40 5.24 -7.78
C GLU A 17 8.85 6.29 -6.84
N GLY A 18 8.72 5.90 -5.58
CA GLY A 18 8.34 6.80 -4.52
C GLY A 18 8.97 6.40 -3.22
N ASP A 19 9.11 7.36 -2.31
CA ASP A 19 9.69 7.10 -0.99
C ASP A 19 8.56 7.01 0.02
N VAL A 20 8.57 5.96 0.84
CA VAL A 20 7.57 5.81 1.88
C VAL A 20 7.85 6.85 2.95
N VAL A 21 6.91 7.78 3.12
CA VAL A 21 7.03 8.82 4.13
C VAL A 21 6.49 8.29 5.45
N ARG A 22 5.31 7.68 5.40
CA ARG A 22 4.66 7.23 6.62
C ARG A 22 3.60 6.20 6.29
N TRP A 23 3.55 5.13 7.08
CA TRP A 23 2.46 4.18 7.03
C TRP A 23 1.32 4.69 7.91
N LEU A 24 0.11 4.61 7.38
CA LEU A 24 -1.08 5.03 8.10
C LEU A 24 -1.78 3.83 8.75
N VAL A 25 -1.28 2.64 8.47
CA VAL A 25 -1.78 1.40 9.06
C VAL A 25 -0.59 0.53 9.46
N ALA A 26 -0.85 -0.48 10.28
CA ALA A 26 0.18 -1.40 10.72
C ALA A 26 -0.26 -2.83 10.43
N GLU A 27 0.69 -3.77 10.52
CA GLU A 27 0.35 -5.17 10.38
C GLU A 27 -0.67 -5.55 11.44
N GLY A 28 -1.70 -6.25 11.04
CA GLY A 28 -2.79 -6.63 11.93
C GLY A 28 -3.97 -5.68 11.91
N ASP A 29 -3.82 -4.51 11.34
CA ASP A 29 -4.92 -3.56 11.28
C ASP A 29 -5.97 -4.00 10.26
N THR A 30 -7.21 -3.65 10.54
CA THR A 30 -8.28 -3.84 9.57
C THR A 30 -8.39 -2.58 8.72
N ILE A 31 -8.47 -2.75 7.42
CA ILE A 31 -8.60 -1.64 6.49
C ILE A 31 -9.84 -1.81 5.64
N THR A 32 -10.31 -0.69 5.10
CA THR A 32 -11.47 -0.70 4.23
C THR A 32 -11.07 -0.25 2.83
N LEU A 33 -11.96 -0.49 1.88
CA LEU A 33 -11.71 -0.09 0.50
C LEU A 33 -11.54 1.42 0.43
N ASN A 34 -10.54 1.86 -0.29
CA ASN A 34 -10.21 3.27 -0.50
C ASN A 34 -9.68 4.00 0.75
N GLN A 35 -9.45 3.30 1.83
CA GLN A 35 -8.86 3.91 3.01
C GLN A 35 -7.40 4.24 2.71
N PRO A 36 -6.93 5.45 3.02
CA PRO A 36 -5.51 5.77 2.84
C PRO A 36 -4.67 4.87 3.75
N ILE A 37 -3.66 4.22 3.20
CA ILE A 37 -2.85 3.27 3.94
C ILE A 37 -1.41 3.71 4.09
N VAL A 38 -0.91 4.54 3.18
CA VAL A 38 0.49 4.95 3.21
C VAL A 38 0.62 6.28 2.50
N GLU A 39 1.56 7.11 2.97
CA GLU A 39 1.93 8.34 2.30
C GLU A 39 3.25 8.10 1.60
N VAL A 40 3.31 8.47 0.32
CA VAL A 40 4.48 8.26 -0.50
C VAL A 40 4.89 9.60 -1.11
N GLU A 41 6.16 9.92 -1.00
CA GLU A 41 6.69 11.14 -1.58
C GLU A 41 7.26 10.85 -2.97
N THR A 42 6.87 11.66 -3.93
CA THR A 42 7.38 11.54 -5.29
C THR A 42 8.17 12.80 -5.62
N ALA A 43 8.70 12.88 -6.82
CA ALA A 43 9.42 14.07 -7.26
C ALA A 43 8.52 15.30 -7.30
N LYS A 44 7.22 15.11 -7.30
CA LYS A 44 6.30 16.22 -7.43
C LYS A 44 5.57 16.56 -6.15
N ALA A 45 5.22 15.59 -5.36
CA ALA A 45 4.40 15.84 -4.17
C ALA A 45 4.32 14.58 -3.31
N VAL A 46 3.80 14.75 -2.10
CA VAL A 46 3.44 13.63 -1.24
C VAL A 46 2.02 13.24 -1.57
N VAL A 47 1.79 11.96 -1.83
CA VAL A 47 0.47 11.44 -2.17
C VAL A 47 0.08 10.34 -1.20
N GLU A 48 -1.20 10.22 -0.94
CA GLU A 48 -1.73 9.13 -0.14
C GLU A 48 -2.19 8.03 -1.09
N ILE A 49 -1.82 6.80 -0.76
CA ILE A 49 -2.19 5.65 -1.57
C ILE A 49 -3.37 4.97 -0.89
N PRO A 50 -4.52 4.86 -1.57
CA PRO A 50 -5.69 4.21 -0.98
C PRO A 50 -5.60 2.70 -1.13
N SER A 51 -6.25 1.99 -0.23
CA SER A 51 -6.29 0.55 -0.29
C SER A 51 -7.26 0.10 -1.39
N PRO A 52 -6.85 -0.82 -2.25
CA PRO A 52 -7.76 -1.39 -3.24
C PRO A 52 -8.58 -2.54 -2.66
N TYR A 53 -8.34 -2.91 -1.39
CA TYR A 53 -9.01 -4.04 -0.76
C TYR A 53 -9.49 -3.68 0.63
N ALA A 54 -10.55 -4.34 1.07
CA ALA A 54 -10.95 -4.33 2.47
C ALA A 54 -10.45 -5.63 3.08
N GLY A 55 -9.89 -5.57 4.27
CA GLY A 55 -9.40 -6.77 4.93
C GLY A 55 -8.44 -6.44 6.04
N THR A 56 -7.56 -7.39 6.36
CA THR A 56 -6.59 -7.24 7.44
C THR A 56 -5.20 -7.18 6.85
N VAL A 57 -4.40 -6.24 7.30
CA VAL A 57 -3.02 -6.10 6.84
C VAL A 57 -2.20 -7.26 7.38
N ILE A 58 -1.60 -8.03 6.48
CA ILE A 58 -0.76 -9.16 6.84
C ILE A 58 0.69 -8.72 6.99
N LYS A 59 1.18 -7.96 6.00
CA LYS A 59 2.58 -7.58 5.99
C LYS A 59 2.78 -6.29 5.22
N LEU A 60 3.68 -5.46 5.71
CA LEU A 60 4.16 -4.27 5.00
C LEU A 60 5.51 -4.65 4.38
N HIS A 61 5.61 -4.48 3.07
CA HIS A 61 6.79 -4.92 2.33
C HIS A 61 7.89 -3.87 2.28
N ALA A 62 7.63 -2.68 2.81
CA ALA A 62 8.60 -1.62 2.86
C ALA A 62 8.41 -0.85 4.14
N GLY A 63 9.47 -0.23 4.61
CA GLY A 63 9.41 0.59 5.82
C GLY A 63 9.45 2.06 5.50
N GLU A 64 9.17 2.87 6.52
CA GLU A 64 9.27 4.31 6.36
C GLU A 64 10.70 4.68 6.00
N GLY A 65 10.82 5.54 4.99
CA GLY A 65 12.13 5.91 4.49
C GLY A 65 12.62 5.07 3.33
N ASP A 66 11.96 3.97 3.03
CA ASP A 66 12.37 3.13 1.91
C ASP A 66 11.87 3.70 0.60
N THR A 67 12.64 3.46 -0.46
CA THR A 67 12.23 3.81 -1.82
C THR A 67 11.64 2.57 -2.46
N ILE A 68 10.46 2.70 -3.06
CA ILE A 68 9.78 1.59 -3.71
C ILE A 68 9.56 1.92 -5.17
N ASP A 69 9.85 0.96 -6.04
CA ASP A 69 9.58 1.13 -7.47
C ASP A 69 8.10 0.87 -7.75
N VAL A 70 7.58 1.56 -8.74
CA VAL A 70 6.24 1.27 -9.24
C VAL A 70 6.21 -0.18 -9.70
N GLY A 71 5.21 -0.92 -9.25
CA GLY A 71 5.09 -2.34 -9.56
C GLY A 71 5.73 -3.25 -8.52
N ALA A 72 6.47 -2.71 -7.56
CA ALA A 72 7.05 -3.54 -6.50
C ALA A 72 6.01 -3.79 -5.42
N PRO A 73 6.13 -4.90 -4.68
CA PRO A 73 5.18 -5.20 -3.61
C PRO A 73 5.19 -4.11 -2.53
N LEU A 74 4.03 -3.68 -2.11
CA LEU A 74 3.89 -2.64 -1.12
C LEU A 74 3.28 -3.19 0.17
N ILE A 75 2.19 -3.93 0.06
CA ILE A 75 1.46 -4.43 1.21
C ILE A 75 0.75 -5.72 0.84
N SER A 76 0.63 -6.63 1.80
CA SER A 76 -0.19 -7.82 1.64
C SER A 76 -1.39 -7.71 2.58
N VAL A 77 -2.55 -8.04 2.07
CA VAL A 77 -3.82 -7.92 2.79
C VAL A 77 -4.58 -9.23 2.68
N ASP A 78 -5.11 -9.70 3.81
CA ASP A 78 -6.00 -10.85 3.82
C ASP A 78 -7.42 -10.32 3.64
N THR A 79 -8.02 -10.56 2.50
CA THR A 79 -9.35 -10.06 2.20
C THR A 79 -10.44 -10.99 2.73
N GLY A 80 -10.06 -12.02 3.45
CA GLY A 80 -11.04 -12.90 4.05
C GLY A 80 -11.73 -13.79 3.06
N GLY A 81 -11.04 -14.04 1.99
CA GLY A 81 -11.66 -14.77 0.92
C GLY A 81 -12.45 -15.93 1.40
N GLY A 82 -13.51 -16.13 0.87
CA GLY A 82 -14.37 -17.17 1.23
C GLY A 82 -15.12 -16.94 2.50
N GLN A 83 -14.91 -15.87 3.14
CA GLN A 83 -15.54 -15.57 4.23
C GLN A 83 -16.82 -15.20 3.93
N ALA A 84 -17.49 -15.75 3.70
CA ALA A 84 -18.81 -15.31 3.25
C ALA A 84 -19.62 -14.83 4.34
#